data_ea99da495e127b0933c255d343035b07
#
_entry.id   ea99da495e127b0933c255d343035b07
#
_cell.length_a   1.000
_cell.length_b   1.000
_cell.length_c   1.000
_cell.angle_alpha   90.00
_cell.angle_beta   90.00
_cell.angle_gamma   90.00
#
_symmetry.space_group_name_H-M   'P 1'
#
loop_
_entity.id
_entity.type
_entity.pdbx_description
1 polymer ?
#
loop_
_entity_poly.entity_id
_entity_poly.type
_entity_poly.pdbx_seq_one_letter_code
_entity_poly.pdbx_strand_id
1 'polypeptide(L)'
;MTDATKKKIIKWFWILFSAPVLLVMTLIGLVWAFADIPSFEELENPDSNLATQVIADDGSTILSTFHIENRSFVTYQELSPNLVNAAVATEDVRFYRHSGIDFRSLGRVVFKTLLGGNSSQGGGSTITQQLAKTLYPRADVSSRIPGMSKVKMVWIKLKEWVTAVKLERSYTKDEIITMYMN
;
A
#
# COMPACT_ATOMS: atom_id res chain seq x y z
N MET A 1 17.61 5.00 -45.50
CA MET A 1 17.34 3.93 -44.49
C MET A 1 16.56 2.84 -45.22
N THR A 2 17.10 1.62 -45.28
CA THR A 2 16.47 0.51 -46.00
C THR A 2 15.21 0.02 -45.25
N ASP A 3 14.25 -0.56 -45.98
CA ASP A 3 13.00 -1.08 -45.37
C ASP A 3 13.28 -2.17 -44.33
N ALA A 4 14.33 -2.96 -44.51
CA ALA A 4 14.79 -3.94 -43.52
C ALA A 4 15.23 -3.27 -42.20
N THR A 5 15.91 -2.13 -42.26
CA THR A 5 16.35 -1.37 -41.07
C THR A 5 15.15 -0.78 -40.34
N LYS A 6 14.17 -0.24 -41.05
CA LYS A 6 12.93 0.29 -40.47
C LYS A 6 12.16 -0.82 -39.71
N LYS A 7 11.95 -1.98 -40.34
CA LYS A 7 11.28 -3.14 -39.70
C LYS A 7 12.02 -3.59 -38.46
N LYS A 8 13.37 -3.62 -38.46
CA LYS A 8 14.17 -4.00 -37.30
C LYS A 8 14.01 -3.00 -36.14
N ILE A 9 14.04 -1.69 -36.43
CA ILE A 9 13.85 -0.63 -35.45
C ILE A 9 12.44 -0.72 -34.81
N ILE A 10 11.40 -0.87 -35.62
CA ILE A 10 10.02 -1.01 -35.17
C ILE A 10 9.88 -2.25 -34.28
N LYS A 11 10.45 -3.38 -34.65
CA LYS A 11 10.43 -4.62 -33.86
C LYS A 11 11.10 -4.41 -32.51
N TRP A 12 12.30 -3.83 -32.47
CA TRP A 12 13.01 -3.57 -31.21
C TRP A 12 12.32 -2.53 -30.34
N PHE A 13 11.71 -1.51 -30.95
CA PHE A 13 10.88 -0.53 -30.22
C PHE A 13 9.71 -1.24 -29.50
N TRP A 14 8.98 -2.10 -30.19
CA TRP A 14 7.87 -2.82 -29.58
C TRP A 14 8.33 -3.82 -28.51
N ILE A 15 9.45 -4.52 -28.72
CA ILE A 15 10.03 -5.42 -27.72
C ILE A 15 10.43 -4.62 -26.47
N LEU A 16 11.14 -3.52 -26.64
CA LEU A 16 11.60 -2.67 -25.53
C LEU A 16 10.43 -2.05 -24.75
N PHE A 17 9.34 -1.75 -25.43
CA PHE A 17 8.14 -1.19 -24.82
C PHE A 17 7.27 -2.26 -24.13
N SER A 18 7.06 -3.40 -24.79
CA SER A 18 6.16 -4.45 -24.27
C SER A 18 6.80 -5.33 -23.20
N ALA A 19 8.10 -5.61 -23.27
CA ALA A 19 8.76 -6.51 -22.32
C ALA A 19 8.67 -6.05 -20.85
N PRO A 20 8.89 -4.77 -20.49
CA PRO A 20 8.71 -4.30 -19.12
C PRO A 20 7.26 -4.42 -18.65
N VAL A 21 6.28 -4.14 -19.52
CA VAL A 21 4.85 -4.24 -19.19
C VAL A 21 4.48 -5.69 -18.92
N LEU A 22 4.89 -6.62 -19.79
CA LEU A 22 4.68 -8.05 -19.61
C LEU A 22 5.35 -8.57 -18.33
N LEU A 23 6.59 -8.12 -18.06
CA LEU A 23 7.29 -8.49 -16.83
C LEU A 23 6.51 -8.06 -15.60
N VAL A 24 6.04 -6.81 -15.54
CA VAL A 24 5.24 -6.30 -14.41
C VAL A 24 3.94 -7.08 -14.27
N MET A 25 3.23 -7.33 -15.36
CA MET A 25 1.99 -8.12 -15.35
C MET A 25 2.23 -9.56 -14.87
N THR A 26 3.32 -10.17 -15.30
CA THR A 26 3.69 -11.53 -14.85
C THR A 26 4.02 -11.52 -13.36
N LEU A 27 4.77 -10.53 -12.86
CA LEU A 27 5.10 -10.40 -11.44
C LEU A 27 3.83 -10.18 -10.59
N ILE A 28 2.91 -9.34 -11.02
CA ILE A 28 1.62 -9.15 -10.34
C ILE A 28 0.83 -10.46 -10.33
N GLY A 29 0.77 -11.19 -11.44
CA GLY A 29 0.12 -12.49 -11.53
C GLY A 29 0.74 -13.53 -10.60
N LEU A 30 2.07 -13.56 -10.49
CA LEU A 30 2.78 -14.44 -9.55
C LEU A 30 2.49 -14.06 -8.09
N VAL A 31 2.46 -12.77 -7.76
CA VAL A 31 2.06 -12.31 -6.42
C VAL A 31 0.64 -12.74 -6.11
N TRP A 32 -0.27 -12.56 -7.05
CA TRP A 32 -1.68 -12.95 -6.86
C TRP A 32 -1.86 -14.48 -6.68
N ALA A 33 -1.05 -15.28 -7.38
CA ALA A 33 -1.14 -16.74 -7.34
C ALA A 33 -0.39 -17.39 -6.16
N PHE A 34 0.75 -16.82 -5.73
CA PHE A 34 1.67 -17.45 -4.80
C PHE A 34 1.95 -16.65 -3.53
N ALA A 35 1.55 -15.37 -3.46
CA ALA A 35 1.71 -14.62 -2.23
C ALA A 35 0.54 -14.92 -1.29
N ASP A 36 0.89 -15.07 -0.03
CA ASP A 36 -0.07 -15.07 1.07
C ASP A 36 -0.67 -13.66 1.19
N ILE A 37 -1.77 -13.46 0.48
CA ILE A 37 -2.51 -12.20 0.45
C ILE A 37 -3.74 -12.39 1.33
N PRO A 38 -4.00 -11.47 2.26
CA PRO A 38 -5.15 -11.56 3.15
C PRO A 38 -6.45 -11.87 2.41
N SER A 39 -7.25 -12.76 2.95
CA SER A 39 -8.61 -13.03 2.46
C SER A 39 -9.49 -11.80 2.66
N PHE A 40 -10.67 -11.75 2.03
CA PHE A 40 -11.64 -10.68 2.29
C PHE A 40 -12.13 -10.73 3.74
N GLU A 41 -12.29 -11.92 4.32
CA GLU A 41 -12.72 -12.13 5.70
C GLU A 41 -11.70 -11.59 6.72
N GLU A 42 -10.39 -11.81 6.49
CA GLU A 42 -9.31 -11.22 7.29
C GLU A 42 -9.23 -9.70 7.14
N LEU A 43 -9.61 -9.17 5.97
CA LEU A 43 -9.64 -7.72 5.75
C LEU A 43 -10.83 -7.07 6.47
N GLU A 44 -11.98 -7.77 6.56
CA GLU A 44 -13.18 -7.29 7.25
C GLU A 44 -13.01 -7.30 8.77
N ASN A 45 -12.19 -8.19 9.31
CA ASN A 45 -11.92 -8.32 10.74
C ASN A 45 -10.39 -8.32 10.99
N PRO A 46 -9.71 -7.20 10.77
CA PRO A 46 -8.28 -7.12 11.06
C PRO A 46 -8.05 -7.31 12.56
N ASP A 47 -7.09 -8.17 12.92
CA ASP A 47 -6.65 -8.33 14.31
C ASP A 47 -6.15 -6.98 14.84
N SER A 48 -7.04 -6.24 15.47
CA SER A 48 -6.68 -4.98 16.12
C SER A 48 -6.23 -5.27 17.56
N ASN A 49 -5.03 -4.84 17.91
CA ASN A 49 -4.54 -4.86 19.29
C ASN A 49 -5.29 -3.81 20.11
N LEU A 50 -6.58 -4.07 20.36
CA LEU A 50 -7.39 -3.23 21.23
C LEU A 50 -6.91 -3.36 22.67
N ALA A 51 -7.05 -2.28 23.42
CA ALA A 51 -6.78 -2.29 24.85
C ALA A 51 -7.72 -3.27 25.56
N THR A 52 -7.16 -4.21 26.33
CA THR A 52 -7.95 -5.09 27.19
C THR A 52 -8.38 -4.33 28.43
N GLN A 53 -9.68 -4.21 28.67
CA GLN A 53 -10.22 -3.58 29.86
C GLN A 53 -10.58 -4.64 30.90
N VAL A 54 -10.16 -4.41 32.16
CA VAL A 54 -10.63 -5.17 33.32
C VAL A 54 -11.77 -4.38 33.94
N ILE A 55 -12.95 -4.97 33.88
CA ILE A 55 -14.18 -4.35 34.36
C ILE A 55 -14.56 -4.99 35.73
N ALA A 56 -15.05 -4.19 36.69
CA ALA A 56 -15.55 -4.68 37.94
C ALA A 56 -16.82 -5.53 37.74
N ASP A 57 -17.23 -6.24 38.79
CA ASP A 57 -18.43 -7.10 38.78
C ASP A 57 -19.74 -6.33 38.50
N ASP A 58 -19.73 -5.01 38.67
CA ASP A 58 -20.85 -4.11 38.31
C ASP A 58 -21.04 -3.96 36.78
N GLY A 59 -20.14 -4.51 35.95
CA GLY A 59 -20.20 -4.48 34.50
C GLY A 59 -19.93 -3.11 33.84
N SER A 60 -19.61 -2.08 34.63
CA SER A 60 -19.45 -0.71 34.12
C SER A 60 -18.18 -0.01 34.62
N THR A 61 -17.67 -0.33 35.78
CA THR A 61 -16.48 0.30 36.35
C THR A 61 -15.21 -0.31 35.78
N ILE A 62 -14.42 0.47 35.04
CA ILE A 62 -13.13 0.05 34.52
C ILE A 62 -12.09 0.12 35.64
N LEU A 63 -11.58 -1.04 36.06
CA LEU A 63 -10.57 -1.16 37.13
C LEU A 63 -9.17 -0.92 36.59
N SER A 64 -8.89 -1.39 35.37
CA SER A 64 -7.59 -1.23 34.72
C SER A 64 -7.73 -1.41 33.22
N THR A 65 -6.78 -0.84 32.46
CA THR A 65 -6.67 -1.02 31.02
C THR A 65 -5.26 -1.48 30.70
N PHE A 66 -5.14 -2.64 30.06
CA PHE A 66 -3.86 -3.17 29.57
C PHE A 66 -3.80 -2.93 28.07
N HIS A 67 -2.78 -2.24 27.61
CA HIS A 67 -2.58 -1.95 26.19
C HIS A 67 -1.08 -1.97 25.87
N ILE A 68 -0.75 -2.46 24.67
CA ILE A 68 0.58 -2.32 24.08
C ILE A 68 0.69 -0.90 23.49
N GLU A 69 -0.41 -0.43 22.88
CA GLU A 69 -0.58 0.92 22.37
C GLU A 69 -1.89 1.49 22.88
N ASN A 70 -1.87 2.71 23.42
CA ASN A 70 -3.07 3.37 23.92
C ASN A 70 -3.88 3.95 22.77
N ARG A 71 -4.68 3.10 22.11
CA ARG A 71 -5.56 3.46 21.01
C ARG A 71 -7.00 3.38 21.43
N SER A 72 -7.78 4.42 21.11
CA SER A 72 -9.24 4.40 21.19
C SER A 72 -9.79 4.40 19.77
N PHE A 73 -10.73 3.51 19.50
CA PHE A 73 -11.38 3.47 18.19
C PHE A 73 -12.30 4.69 18.03
N VAL A 74 -12.21 5.36 16.88
CA VAL A 74 -13.09 6.47 16.52
C VAL A 74 -13.81 6.15 15.20
N THR A 75 -15.05 6.59 15.08
CA THR A 75 -15.81 6.50 13.84
C THR A 75 -15.47 7.66 12.90
N TYR A 76 -15.81 7.53 11.60
CA TYR A 76 -15.58 8.60 10.64
C TYR A 76 -16.22 9.93 11.04
N GLN A 77 -17.42 9.88 11.63
CA GLN A 77 -18.16 11.05 12.06
C GLN A 77 -17.51 11.79 13.24
N GLU A 78 -16.70 11.09 14.04
CA GLU A 78 -15.95 11.66 15.14
C GLU A 78 -14.61 12.26 14.71
N LEU A 79 -14.13 11.93 13.49
CA LEU A 79 -12.93 12.52 12.94
C LEU A 79 -13.17 14.00 12.55
N SER A 80 -12.26 14.87 12.98
CA SER A 80 -12.29 16.25 12.51
C SER A 80 -12.06 16.30 11.00
N PRO A 81 -12.92 17.00 10.21
CA PRO A 81 -12.70 17.20 8.78
C PRO A 81 -11.33 17.83 8.45
N ASN A 82 -10.83 18.70 9.33
CA ASN A 82 -9.52 19.31 9.17
C ASN A 82 -8.39 18.29 9.31
N LEU A 83 -8.52 17.30 10.20
CA LEU A 83 -7.57 16.21 10.36
C LEU A 83 -7.53 15.32 9.10
N VAL A 84 -8.71 14.91 8.61
CA VAL A 84 -8.83 14.12 7.38
C VAL A 84 -8.21 14.87 6.19
N ASN A 85 -8.56 16.14 6.02
CA ASN A 85 -8.01 16.96 4.94
C ASN A 85 -6.49 17.14 5.05
N ALA A 86 -5.96 17.32 6.26
CA ALA A 86 -4.52 17.44 6.49
C ALA A 86 -3.79 16.14 6.12
N ALA A 87 -4.30 14.99 6.55
CA ALA A 87 -3.73 13.69 6.19
C ALA A 87 -3.74 13.44 4.67
N VAL A 88 -4.88 13.67 4.02
CA VAL A 88 -4.99 13.54 2.56
C VAL A 88 -4.06 14.51 1.84
N ALA A 89 -3.95 15.77 2.30
CA ALA A 89 -3.09 16.76 1.67
C ALA A 89 -1.59 16.42 1.82
N THR A 90 -1.18 15.80 2.93
CA THR A 90 0.23 15.47 3.20
C THR A 90 0.64 14.15 2.62
N GLU A 91 -0.18 13.11 2.75
CA GLU A 91 0.16 11.74 2.40
C GLU A 91 -0.27 11.36 0.98
N ASP A 92 -1.47 11.76 0.57
CA ASP A 92 -2.07 11.31 -0.68
C ASP A 92 -3.10 12.31 -1.22
N VAL A 93 -2.63 13.41 -1.78
CA VAL A 93 -3.49 14.51 -2.29
C VAL A 93 -4.54 14.06 -3.31
N ARG A 94 -4.38 12.87 -3.88
CA ARG A 94 -5.32 12.33 -4.87
C ARG A 94 -6.06 11.09 -4.36
N PHE A 95 -6.09 10.88 -3.06
CA PHE A 95 -6.70 9.72 -2.39
C PHE A 95 -8.09 9.37 -2.94
N TYR A 96 -8.96 10.36 -3.13
CA TYR A 96 -10.32 10.16 -3.65
C TYR A 96 -10.40 9.92 -5.17
N ARG A 97 -9.26 9.90 -5.90
CA ARG A 97 -9.21 9.83 -7.37
C ARG A 97 -8.59 8.56 -7.93
N HIS A 98 -8.15 7.65 -7.09
CA HIS A 98 -7.56 6.36 -7.50
C HIS A 98 -8.10 5.21 -6.64
N SER A 99 -7.86 3.97 -7.05
CA SER A 99 -8.29 2.74 -6.37
C SER A 99 -7.09 1.98 -5.81
N GLY A 100 -6.45 2.54 -4.78
CA GLY A 100 -5.32 1.94 -4.06
C GLY A 100 -3.93 2.25 -4.65
N ILE A 101 -3.81 2.47 -5.94
CA ILE A 101 -2.54 2.81 -6.60
C ILE A 101 -2.70 4.12 -7.37
N ASP A 102 -1.85 5.10 -7.04
CA ASP A 102 -1.74 6.34 -7.80
C ASP A 102 -0.62 6.25 -8.84
N PHE A 103 -0.96 5.77 -10.05
CA PHE A 103 -0.02 5.63 -11.16
C PHE A 103 0.62 6.96 -11.57
N ARG A 104 -0.07 8.08 -11.40
CA ARG A 104 0.45 9.41 -11.74
C ARG A 104 1.52 9.87 -10.75
N SER A 105 1.29 9.67 -9.47
CA SER A 105 2.30 9.93 -8.42
C SER A 105 3.48 8.98 -8.55
N LEU A 106 3.24 7.70 -8.83
CA LEU A 106 4.28 6.72 -9.08
C LEU A 106 5.15 7.12 -10.30
N GLY A 107 4.52 7.49 -11.43
CA GLY A 107 5.23 7.96 -12.62
C GLY A 107 6.08 9.20 -12.34
N ARG A 108 5.55 10.16 -11.56
CA ARG A 108 6.30 11.34 -11.12
C ARG A 108 7.54 10.98 -10.29
N VAL A 109 7.40 10.04 -9.34
CA VAL A 109 8.53 9.58 -8.50
C VAL A 109 9.59 8.89 -9.35
N VAL A 110 9.18 7.96 -10.21
CA VAL A 110 10.10 7.26 -11.13
C VAL A 110 10.85 8.25 -12.03
N PHE A 111 10.13 9.20 -12.64
CA PHE A 111 10.73 10.22 -13.52
C PHE A 111 11.73 11.10 -12.76
N LYS A 112 11.36 11.58 -11.57
CA LYS A 112 12.26 12.39 -10.72
C LYS A 112 13.50 11.61 -10.26
N THR A 113 13.34 10.34 -9.90
CA THR A 113 14.46 9.48 -9.48
C THR A 113 15.43 9.22 -10.63
N LEU A 114 14.91 8.97 -11.84
CA LEU A 114 15.73 8.72 -13.02
C LEU A 114 16.48 9.97 -13.51
N LEU A 115 15.86 11.15 -13.44
CA LEU A 115 16.45 12.40 -13.96
C LEU A 115 17.14 13.25 -12.89
N GLY A 116 16.69 13.17 -11.64
CA GLY A 116 17.12 14.08 -10.57
C GLY A 116 18.13 13.51 -9.58
N GLY A 117 18.38 12.20 -9.59
CA GLY A 117 19.34 11.55 -8.68
C GLY A 117 19.01 11.64 -7.18
N ASN A 118 17.98 12.39 -6.78
CA ASN A 118 17.57 12.58 -5.39
C ASN A 118 16.32 11.76 -5.06
N SER A 119 16.50 10.68 -4.31
CA SER A 119 15.44 9.77 -3.87
C SER A 119 14.60 10.28 -2.68
N SER A 120 14.87 11.47 -2.15
CA SER A 120 14.33 11.93 -0.86
C SER A 120 13.10 12.84 -0.95
N GLN A 121 12.56 13.12 -2.12
CA GLN A 121 11.43 14.05 -2.25
C GLN A 121 10.11 13.36 -2.60
N GLY A 122 9.37 13.01 -1.55
CA GLY A 122 7.95 12.67 -1.60
C GLY A 122 7.66 11.20 -1.86
N GLY A 123 6.86 10.61 -0.96
CA GLY A 123 6.38 9.25 -1.04
C GLY A 123 5.52 9.02 -2.29
N GLY A 124 5.76 7.91 -2.97
CA GLY A 124 4.87 7.43 -4.04
C GLY A 124 3.85 6.42 -3.53
N SER A 125 3.77 6.20 -2.21
CA SER A 125 2.81 5.29 -1.59
C SER A 125 1.52 6.03 -1.25
N THR A 126 0.38 5.41 -1.52
CA THR A 126 -0.94 5.93 -1.18
C THR A 126 -1.29 5.65 0.28
N ILE A 127 -2.30 6.33 0.83
CA ILE A 127 -2.86 6.05 2.17
C ILE A 127 -3.26 4.57 2.27
N THR A 128 -3.95 4.03 1.26
CA THR A 128 -4.37 2.63 1.24
C THR A 128 -3.19 1.65 1.24
N GLN A 129 -2.07 1.98 0.57
CA GLN A 129 -0.86 1.17 0.63
C GLN A 129 -0.16 1.24 1.99
N GLN A 130 -0.21 2.38 2.65
CA GLN A 130 0.31 2.55 4.00
C GLN A 130 -0.54 1.76 5.00
N LEU A 131 -1.87 1.82 4.88
CA LEU A 131 -2.79 1.01 5.67
C LEU A 131 -2.53 -0.49 5.46
N ALA A 132 -2.41 -0.95 4.20
CA ALA A 132 -2.08 -2.34 3.89
C ALA A 132 -0.78 -2.81 4.57
N LYS A 133 0.23 -1.96 4.62
CA LYS A 133 1.50 -2.24 5.32
C LYS A 133 1.33 -2.31 6.85
N THR A 134 0.44 -1.52 7.42
CA THR A 134 0.18 -1.49 8.89
C THR A 134 -0.61 -2.72 9.31
N LEU A 135 -1.67 -3.06 8.60
CA LEU A 135 -2.50 -4.23 8.87
C LEU A 135 -1.73 -5.55 8.64
N TYR A 136 -0.85 -5.57 7.62
CA TYR A 136 -0.07 -6.75 7.24
C TYR A 136 1.42 -6.42 7.25
N PRO A 137 2.06 -6.49 8.44
CA PRO A 137 3.45 -6.10 8.62
C PRO A 137 4.39 -6.83 7.66
N ARG A 138 5.43 -6.14 7.24
CA ARG A 138 6.44 -6.70 6.34
C ARG A 138 7.18 -7.83 7.02
N ALA A 139 7.35 -8.95 6.29
CA ALA A 139 8.33 -9.95 6.66
C ALA A 139 9.75 -9.37 6.64
N ASP A 140 10.66 -9.97 7.41
CA ASP A 140 12.06 -9.56 7.42
C ASP A 140 12.67 -9.57 6.00
N VAL A 141 13.20 -8.43 5.60
CA VAL A 141 13.81 -8.20 4.28
C VAL A 141 15.29 -8.57 4.28
N SER A 142 15.87 -8.80 5.46
CA SER A 142 17.29 -9.15 5.56
C SER A 142 17.61 -10.41 4.75
N SER A 143 18.73 -10.39 4.04
CA SER A 143 19.21 -11.55 3.30
C SER A 143 20.73 -11.55 3.26
N ARG A 144 21.32 -12.72 3.50
CA ARG A 144 22.75 -12.94 3.37
C ARG A 144 23.22 -12.98 1.90
N ILE A 145 22.29 -13.14 0.94
CA ILE A 145 22.59 -13.21 -0.50
C ILE A 145 22.59 -11.80 -1.08
N PRO A 146 23.68 -11.32 -1.69
CA PRO A 146 23.75 -10.02 -2.34
C PRO A 146 22.63 -9.84 -3.37
N GLY A 147 21.93 -8.68 -3.30
CA GLY A 147 20.82 -8.36 -4.20
C GLY A 147 19.47 -9.00 -3.84
N MET A 148 19.42 -10.06 -3.05
CA MET A 148 18.17 -10.75 -2.67
C MET A 148 17.25 -9.83 -1.83
N SER A 149 17.80 -8.95 -1.01
CA SER A 149 17.03 -7.97 -0.24
C SER A 149 16.25 -7.01 -1.15
N LYS A 150 16.82 -6.60 -2.30
CA LYS A 150 16.11 -5.77 -3.28
C LYS A 150 14.96 -6.54 -3.94
N VAL A 151 15.17 -7.80 -4.29
CA VAL A 151 14.11 -8.66 -4.85
C VAL A 151 12.98 -8.87 -3.85
N LYS A 152 13.31 -9.17 -2.59
CA LYS A 152 12.33 -9.26 -1.50
C LYS A 152 11.54 -7.95 -1.33
N MET A 153 12.23 -6.81 -1.38
CA MET A 153 11.57 -5.49 -1.27
C MET A 153 10.57 -5.26 -2.40
N VAL A 154 10.92 -5.60 -3.65
CA VAL A 154 10.00 -5.50 -4.79
C VAL A 154 8.80 -6.42 -4.59
N TRP A 155 9.03 -7.66 -4.17
CA TRP A 155 7.96 -8.63 -3.89
C TRP A 155 6.99 -8.13 -2.81
N ILE A 156 7.52 -7.64 -1.69
CA ILE A 156 6.73 -7.05 -0.61
C ILE A 156 5.92 -5.85 -1.13
N LYS A 157 6.53 -4.98 -1.95
CA LYS A 157 5.85 -3.82 -2.51
C LYS A 157 4.70 -4.20 -3.46
N LEU A 158 4.87 -5.26 -4.23
CA LEU A 158 3.80 -5.81 -5.07
C LEU A 158 2.66 -6.40 -4.22
N LYS A 159 2.97 -7.10 -3.12
CA LYS A 159 1.94 -7.55 -2.15
C LYS A 159 1.14 -6.36 -1.60
N GLU A 160 1.81 -5.30 -1.14
CA GLU A 160 1.15 -4.08 -0.66
C GLU A 160 0.20 -3.50 -1.73
N TRP A 161 0.61 -3.47 -2.99
CA TRP A 161 -0.24 -2.96 -4.09
C TRP A 161 -1.49 -3.81 -4.29
N VAL A 162 -1.34 -5.13 -4.32
CA VAL A 162 -2.48 -6.05 -4.48
C VAL A 162 -3.41 -5.96 -3.29
N THR A 163 -2.88 -5.91 -2.06
CA THR A 163 -3.67 -5.73 -0.83
C THR A 163 -4.39 -4.38 -0.83
N ALA A 164 -3.73 -3.30 -1.23
CA ALA A 164 -4.35 -1.98 -1.33
C ALA A 164 -5.53 -1.97 -2.33
N VAL A 165 -5.38 -2.63 -3.49
CA VAL A 165 -6.48 -2.75 -4.46
C VAL A 165 -7.63 -3.60 -3.91
N LYS A 166 -7.34 -4.65 -3.12
CA LYS A 166 -8.38 -5.42 -2.43
C LYS A 166 -9.13 -4.57 -1.40
N LEU A 167 -8.41 -3.82 -0.55
CA LEU A 167 -9.01 -2.91 0.42
C LEU A 167 -9.96 -1.91 -0.27
N GLU A 168 -9.55 -1.31 -1.35
CA GLU A 168 -10.40 -0.36 -2.12
C GLU A 168 -11.62 -1.00 -2.78
N ARG A 169 -11.64 -2.30 -2.94
CA ARG A 169 -12.81 -3.04 -3.41
C ARG A 169 -13.76 -3.44 -2.30
N SER A 170 -13.24 -3.60 -1.07
CA SER A 170 -14.00 -4.04 0.10
C SER A 170 -14.55 -2.88 0.92
N TYR A 171 -13.86 -1.73 0.91
CA TYR A 171 -14.15 -0.60 1.77
C TYR A 171 -14.33 0.69 0.99
N THR A 172 -15.17 1.57 1.50
CA THR A 172 -15.31 2.95 1.03
C THR A 172 -14.09 3.79 1.42
N LYS A 173 -13.92 4.94 0.78
CA LYS A 173 -12.84 5.88 1.10
C LYS A 173 -12.90 6.37 2.55
N ASP A 174 -14.11 6.58 3.07
CA ASP A 174 -14.32 7.04 4.44
C ASP A 174 -13.94 5.95 5.46
N GLU A 175 -14.23 4.68 5.17
CA GLU A 175 -13.80 3.56 5.98
C GLU A 175 -12.28 3.38 5.95
N ILE A 176 -11.65 3.48 4.77
CA ILE A 176 -10.19 3.38 4.61
C ILE A 176 -9.48 4.49 5.40
N ILE A 177 -9.94 5.74 5.30
CA ILE A 177 -9.32 6.83 6.04
C ILE A 177 -9.54 6.68 7.55
N THR A 178 -10.71 6.15 7.97
CA THR A 178 -10.98 5.85 9.37
C THR A 178 -10.03 4.79 9.92
N MET A 179 -9.84 3.68 9.19
CA MET A 179 -8.87 2.64 9.56
C MET A 179 -7.43 3.16 9.59
N TYR A 180 -7.10 4.09 8.71
CA TYR A 180 -5.77 4.71 8.67
C TYR A 180 -5.50 5.62 9.88
N MET A 181 -6.55 6.26 10.42
CA MET A 181 -6.47 7.18 11.56
C MET A 181 -6.53 6.47 12.91
N ASN A 182 -7.09 5.25 12.97
CA ASN A 182 -7.15 4.40 14.15
C ASN A 182 -5.87 3.57 14.31
#